data_830ff0ec82c94940d2b1d9b1f2b45a97
#
_entry.id   830ff0ec82c94940d2b1d9b1f2b45a97
#
_cell.length_a   1.000
_cell.length_b   1.000
_cell.length_c   1.000
_cell.angle_alpha   90.00
_cell.angle_beta   90.00
_cell.angle_gamma   90.00
#
_symmetry.space_group_name_H-M   'P 1'
#
loop_
_entity.id
_entity.type
_entity.pdbx_description
1 polymer ?
#
loop_
_entity_poly.entity_id
_entity_poly.type
_entity_poly.pdbx_seq_one_letter_code
_entity_poly.pdbx_strand_id
1 'polypeptide(L)'
;MASRLNHLALLFAALLGLSACGVTPESVWAPDDAVARARYVHDAPPSLTLITVINNRTGGGAHSALLINADERVIFDPAGTWYHPQLPERNDVHFGMSEPVMDFYVDYHTRVTYHTVTQTVLVSPEVAAQAKALAQAHGAVPKAQCAVSIGRILDGVPGFEAAPNGYSPKALMAFYDELPGVVRNEFRDFDSDDNSGVIAAPPVLGL
;
A
#
# COMPACT_ATOMS: atom_id res chain seq x y z
N MET A 1 24.87 -50.17 5.20
CA MET A 1 25.17 -49.06 4.28
C MET A 1 23.87 -48.42 3.69
N ALA A 2 22.86 -49.19 3.34
CA ALA A 2 21.60 -48.69 2.74
C ALA A 2 20.83 -47.68 3.59
N SER A 3 20.79 -47.90 4.94
CA SER A 3 20.06 -47.01 5.86
C SER A 3 20.60 -45.56 5.87
N ARG A 4 21.89 -45.34 5.80
CA ARG A 4 22.50 -44.00 5.80
C ARG A 4 22.26 -43.25 4.49
N LEU A 5 22.17 -43.95 3.36
CA LEU A 5 21.88 -43.37 2.05
C LEU A 5 20.45 -42.84 2.00
N ASN A 6 19.48 -43.56 2.61
CA ASN A 6 18.08 -43.12 2.67
C ASN A 6 17.89 -41.87 3.53
N HIS A 7 18.61 -41.72 4.63
CA HIS A 7 18.54 -40.52 5.48
C HIS A 7 19.16 -39.29 4.79
N LEU A 8 20.28 -39.49 4.03
CA LEU A 8 20.85 -38.39 3.25
C LEU A 8 19.91 -37.91 2.13
N ALA A 9 19.25 -38.86 1.43
CA ALA A 9 18.30 -38.55 0.37
C ALA A 9 17.05 -37.79 0.92
N LEU A 10 16.55 -38.17 2.10
CA LEU A 10 15.46 -37.49 2.77
C LEU A 10 15.84 -36.09 3.25
N LEU A 11 17.05 -35.90 3.76
CA LEU A 11 17.58 -34.59 4.15
C LEU A 11 17.75 -33.66 2.93
N PHE A 12 18.23 -34.19 1.82
CA PHE A 12 18.40 -33.41 0.57
C PHE A 12 17.05 -33.02 -0.05
N ALA A 13 16.05 -33.90 -0.02
CA ALA A 13 14.68 -33.61 -0.46
C ALA A 13 13.99 -32.58 0.44
N ALA A 14 14.24 -32.59 1.75
CA ALA A 14 13.73 -31.59 2.68
C ALA A 14 14.36 -30.22 2.46
N LEU A 15 15.66 -30.14 2.13
CA LEU A 15 16.35 -28.89 1.80
C LEU A 15 15.87 -28.27 0.47
N LEU A 16 15.51 -29.09 -0.52
CA LEU A 16 14.96 -28.62 -1.79
C LEU A 16 13.51 -28.10 -1.63
N GLY A 17 12.76 -28.61 -0.66
CA GLY A 17 11.40 -28.13 -0.35
C GLY A 17 11.35 -26.75 0.33
N LEU A 18 12.41 -26.33 1.00
CA LEU A 18 12.45 -25.01 1.66
C LEU A 18 12.77 -23.83 0.73
N SER A 19 13.27 -24.09 -0.46
CA SER A 19 13.58 -23.03 -1.45
C SER A 19 12.35 -22.54 -2.23
N ALA A 20 11.17 -23.12 -2.06
CA ALA A 20 9.95 -22.78 -2.81
C ALA A 20 9.08 -21.67 -2.17
N CYS A 21 9.48 -21.10 -1.03
CA CYS A 21 8.68 -20.10 -0.32
C CYS A 21 9.13 -18.64 -0.52
N GLY A 22 10.02 -18.37 -1.44
CA GLY A 22 10.35 -17.00 -1.85
C GLY A 22 9.50 -16.61 -3.06
N VAL A 23 8.23 -16.21 -2.86
CA VAL A 23 7.50 -15.50 -3.91
C VAL A 23 8.20 -14.15 -4.07
N THR A 24 9.06 -14.06 -5.08
CA THR A 24 9.67 -12.79 -5.48
C THR A 24 8.51 -11.88 -5.93
N PRO A 25 8.36 -10.68 -5.37
CA PRO A 25 7.34 -9.75 -5.83
C PRO A 25 7.58 -9.43 -7.30
N GLU A 26 6.51 -9.34 -8.08
CA GLU A 26 6.60 -8.94 -9.47
C GLU A 26 6.95 -7.45 -9.53
N SER A 27 8.10 -7.12 -10.11
CA SER A 27 8.51 -5.73 -10.30
C SER A 27 7.78 -5.15 -11.50
N VAL A 28 6.97 -4.13 -11.27
CA VAL A 28 6.33 -3.32 -12.31
C VAL A 28 7.13 -2.04 -12.49
N TRP A 29 7.33 -1.59 -13.72
CA TRP A 29 8.06 -0.35 -13.99
C TRP A 29 7.50 0.37 -15.21
N ALA A 30 6.60 1.33 -14.97
CA ALA A 30 6.05 2.17 -16.03
C ALA A 30 7.13 3.09 -16.63
N PRO A 31 7.07 3.38 -17.96
CA PRO A 31 7.96 4.31 -18.64
C PRO A 31 7.88 5.75 -18.08
N ASP A 32 8.98 6.52 -18.21
CA ASP A 32 9.06 7.89 -17.68
C ASP A 32 8.01 8.82 -18.28
N ASP A 33 7.73 8.67 -19.57
CA ASP A 33 6.74 9.47 -20.28
C ASP A 33 5.30 9.17 -19.81
N ALA A 34 5.01 7.92 -19.43
CA ALA A 34 3.72 7.56 -18.87
C ALA A 34 3.54 8.19 -17.48
N VAL A 35 4.56 8.11 -16.62
CA VAL A 35 4.54 8.76 -15.30
C VAL A 35 4.40 10.28 -15.44
N ALA A 36 5.13 10.90 -16.37
CA ALA A 36 5.05 12.34 -16.58
C ALA A 36 3.65 12.78 -17.07
N ARG A 37 3.00 12.01 -17.94
CA ARG A 37 1.61 12.31 -18.39
C ARG A 37 0.58 12.17 -17.28
N ALA A 38 0.76 11.21 -16.40
CA ALA A 38 -0.17 10.95 -15.29
C ALA A 38 0.04 11.90 -14.11
N ARG A 39 1.06 12.78 -14.15
CA ARG A 39 1.39 13.65 -13.03
C ARG A 39 0.18 14.47 -12.58
N TYR A 40 -0.23 14.30 -11.32
CA TYR A 40 -1.31 15.04 -10.71
C TYR A 40 -0.82 15.83 -9.49
N VAL A 41 -1.05 17.14 -9.52
CA VAL A 41 -0.77 18.06 -8.41
C VAL A 41 -2.07 18.39 -7.72
N HIS A 42 -2.15 18.09 -6.43
CA HIS A 42 -3.33 18.35 -5.61
C HIS A 42 -3.18 19.68 -4.88
N ASP A 43 -4.22 20.51 -4.88
CA ASP A 43 -4.18 21.86 -4.31
C ASP A 43 -4.15 21.94 -2.77
N ALA A 44 -4.48 20.82 -2.08
CA ALA A 44 -4.39 20.79 -0.61
C ALA A 44 -2.94 20.84 -0.12
N PRO A 45 -2.71 21.29 1.13
CA PRO A 45 -1.38 21.29 1.72
C PRO A 45 -0.72 19.90 1.70
N PRO A 46 0.63 19.84 1.67
CA PRO A 46 1.37 18.58 1.74
C PRO A 46 0.95 17.75 2.95
N SER A 47 0.77 16.44 2.72
CA SER A 47 0.24 15.55 3.75
C SER A 47 0.65 14.09 3.51
N LEU A 48 0.64 13.31 4.60
CA LEU A 48 0.74 11.86 4.59
C LEU A 48 -0.57 11.28 5.12
N THR A 49 -1.24 10.46 4.32
CA THR A 49 -2.50 9.81 4.70
C THR A 49 -2.29 8.31 4.76
N LEU A 50 -2.38 7.74 5.97
CA LEU A 50 -2.49 6.29 6.11
C LEU A 50 -3.91 5.88 5.76
N ILE A 51 -4.02 4.89 4.88
CA ILE A 51 -5.29 4.23 4.54
C ILE A 51 -5.24 2.83 5.12
N THR A 52 -6.24 2.45 5.92
CA THR A 52 -6.32 1.14 6.55
C THR A 52 -7.64 0.48 6.23
N VAL A 53 -7.58 -0.73 5.68
CA VAL A 53 -8.76 -1.57 5.42
C VAL A 53 -8.99 -2.49 6.61
N ILE A 54 -10.19 -2.45 7.16
CA ILE A 54 -10.56 -3.18 8.38
C ILE A 54 -11.66 -4.19 8.07
N ASN A 55 -11.47 -5.42 8.52
CA ASN A 55 -12.50 -6.44 8.42
C ASN A 55 -13.63 -6.17 9.43
N ASN A 56 -14.86 -6.01 8.94
CA ASN A 56 -16.03 -5.62 9.73
C ASN A 56 -16.40 -6.64 10.81
N ARG A 57 -16.15 -7.92 10.56
CA ARG A 57 -16.51 -9.01 11.47
C ARG A 57 -15.49 -9.19 12.60
N THR A 58 -14.19 -9.06 12.28
CA THR A 58 -13.13 -9.37 13.25
C THR A 58 -12.50 -8.11 13.86
N GLY A 59 -12.70 -6.94 13.26
CA GLY A 59 -11.98 -5.71 13.59
C GLY A 59 -10.48 -5.77 13.27
N GLY A 60 -10.04 -6.81 12.55
CA GLY A 60 -8.64 -6.97 12.14
C GLY A 60 -8.28 -6.07 10.95
N GLY A 61 -7.05 -5.55 10.93
CA GLY A 61 -6.52 -4.85 9.77
C GLY A 61 -6.21 -5.84 8.65
N ALA A 62 -6.79 -5.60 7.47
CA ALA A 62 -6.61 -6.45 6.29
C ALA A 62 -5.54 -5.91 5.34
N HIS A 63 -5.41 -4.59 5.24
CA HIS A 63 -4.47 -3.92 4.35
C HIS A 63 -4.10 -2.53 4.86
N SER A 64 -2.98 -1.98 4.35
CA SER A 64 -2.60 -0.58 4.52
C SER A 64 -1.93 -0.05 3.27
N ALA A 65 -2.23 1.22 2.94
CA ALA A 65 -1.54 2.01 1.93
C ALA A 65 -1.18 3.40 2.47
N LEU A 66 -0.24 4.07 1.81
CA LEU A 66 0.22 5.41 2.17
C LEU A 66 0.02 6.35 0.98
N LEU A 67 -0.98 7.25 1.08
CA LEU A 67 -1.17 8.34 0.13
C LEU A 67 -0.25 9.50 0.53
N ILE A 68 0.52 9.99 -0.42
CA ILE A 68 1.52 11.04 -0.22
C ILE A 68 1.17 12.21 -1.14
N ASN A 69 0.78 13.34 -0.54
CA ASN A 69 0.57 14.59 -1.24
C ASN A 69 1.83 15.46 -1.10
N ALA A 70 2.69 15.43 -2.13
CA ALA A 70 3.94 16.19 -2.22
C ALA A 70 3.88 17.19 -3.38
N ASP A 71 4.92 17.30 -4.20
CA ASP A 71 4.93 18.04 -5.47
C ASP A 71 4.05 17.41 -6.55
N GLU A 72 3.66 16.18 -6.34
CA GLU A 72 2.61 15.42 -7.01
C GLU A 72 1.98 14.44 -5.99
N ARG A 73 0.75 14.02 -6.23
CA ARG A 73 0.08 13.05 -5.36
C ARG A 73 0.23 11.64 -5.90
N VAL A 74 0.83 10.78 -5.08
CA VAL A 74 1.04 9.36 -5.35
C VAL A 74 0.51 8.51 -4.20
N ILE A 75 0.20 7.23 -4.47
CA ILE A 75 -0.09 6.26 -3.42
C ILE A 75 0.93 5.12 -3.48
N PHE A 76 1.49 4.77 -2.33
CA PHE A 76 2.22 3.53 -2.14
C PHE A 76 1.25 2.49 -1.58
N ASP A 77 0.90 1.51 -2.42
CA ASP A 77 -0.07 0.43 -2.15
C ASP A 77 0.64 -0.94 -2.08
N PRO A 78 1.50 -1.15 -1.06
CA PRO A 78 2.41 -2.29 -1.02
C PRO A 78 1.68 -3.62 -0.92
N ALA A 79 1.97 -4.53 -1.82
CA ALA A 79 1.34 -5.85 -1.94
C ALA A 79 -0.19 -5.78 -2.16
N GLY A 80 -0.70 -4.66 -2.64
CA GLY A 80 -2.10 -4.44 -2.99
C GLY A 80 -2.53 -5.24 -4.23
N THR A 81 -3.82 -5.22 -4.48
CA THR A 81 -4.42 -5.83 -5.69
C THR A 81 -5.19 -4.82 -6.53
N TRP A 82 -5.28 -3.58 -6.04
CA TRP A 82 -5.90 -2.50 -6.79
C TRP A 82 -5.00 -2.08 -7.95
N TYR A 83 -5.61 -1.73 -9.06
CA TYR A 83 -4.94 -1.09 -10.19
C TYR A 83 -5.93 -0.26 -10.99
N HIS A 84 -5.41 0.66 -11.80
CA HIS A 84 -6.19 1.39 -12.78
C HIS A 84 -5.48 1.34 -14.15
N PRO A 85 -6.15 0.90 -15.24
CA PRO A 85 -5.49 0.64 -16.52
C PRO A 85 -4.88 1.88 -17.19
N GLN A 86 -5.30 3.09 -16.81
CA GLN A 86 -4.77 4.35 -17.33
C GLN A 86 -3.68 4.96 -16.43
N LEU A 87 -3.42 4.40 -15.24
CA LEU A 87 -2.43 4.93 -14.31
C LEU A 87 -1.15 4.11 -14.34
N PRO A 88 0.01 4.77 -14.41
CA PRO A 88 1.29 4.10 -14.31
C PRO A 88 1.60 3.69 -12.87
N GLU A 89 2.28 2.56 -12.75
CA GLU A 89 2.78 2.01 -11.50
C GLU A 89 4.29 1.76 -11.59
N ARG A 90 5.00 2.02 -10.50
CA ARG A 90 6.39 1.61 -10.28
C ARG A 90 6.53 0.98 -8.91
N ASN A 91 6.65 -0.35 -8.87
CA ASN A 91 6.86 -1.12 -7.64
C ASN A 91 5.93 -0.70 -6.49
N ASP A 92 4.63 -0.91 -6.65
CA ASP A 92 3.58 -0.55 -5.70
C ASP A 92 3.38 0.98 -5.49
N VAL A 93 4.07 1.84 -6.23
CA VAL A 93 3.77 3.28 -6.28
C VAL A 93 2.93 3.59 -7.51
N HIS A 94 1.69 4.02 -7.30
CA HIS A 94 0.77 4.46 -8.36
C HIS A 94 0.79 5.99 -8.45
N PHE A 95 0.84 6.49 -9.68
CA PHE A 95 0.89 7.92 -9.99
C PHE A 95 -0.46 8.42 -10.49
N GLY A 96 -0.69 9.74 -10.41
CA GLY A 96 -1.91 10.35 -10.95
C GLY A 96 -3.13 10.23 -10.04
N MET A 97 -2.93 10.22 -8.71
CA MET A 97 -3.97 10.02 -7.71
C MET A 97 -4.88 11.24 -7.56
N SER A 98 -5.71 11.52 -8.58
CA SER A 98 -6.74 12.58 -8.57
C SER A 98 -7.90 12.22 -7.62
N GLU A 99 -8.80 13.18 -7.34
CA GLU A 99 -9.98 12.88 -6.48
C GLU A 99 -10.83 11.73 -7.03
N PRO A 100 -11.20 11.67 -8.33
CA PRO A 100 -11.96 10.54 -8.85
C PRO A 100 -11.22 9.20 -8.72
N VAL A 101 -9.89 9.22 -8.81
CA VAL A 101 -9.07 8.02 -8.61
C VAL A 101 -9.07 7.60 -7.14
N MET A 102 -9.01 8.55 -6.21
CA MET A 102 -9.07 8.25 -4.78
C MET A 102 -10.44 7.73 -4.38
N ASP A 103 -11.53 8.30 -4.93
CA ASP A 103 -12.88 7.77 -4.73
C ASP A 103 -12.98 6.32 -5.20
N PHE A 104 -12.45 6.02 -6.39
CA PHE A 104 -12.37 4.67 -6.92
C PHE A 104 -11.50 3.73 -6.07
N TYR A 105 -10.37 4.23 -5.54
CA TYR A 105 -9.51 3.46 -4.64
C TYR A 105 -10.22 3.09 -3.34
N VAL A 106 -10.91 4.06 -2.74
CA VAL A 106 -11.66 3.86 -1.49
C VAL A 106 -12.85 2.93 -1.73
N ASP A 107 -13.61 3.13 -2.82
CA ASP A 107 -14.73 2.26 -3.19
C ASP A 107 -14.27 0.81 -3.39
N TYR A 108 -13.16 0.58 -4.12
CA TYR A 108 -12.61 -0.77 -4.31
C TYR A 108 -12.34 -1.51 -3.00
N HIS A 109 -11.88 -0.79 -1.97
CA HIS A 109 -11.50 -1.37 -0.68
C HIS A 109 -12.63 -1.39 0.36
N THR A 110 -13.75 -0.66 0.10
CA THR A 110 -14.89 -0.57 1.02
C THR A 110 -15.99 -1.49 0.53
N ARG A 111 -16.29 -2.56 1.28
CA ARG A 111 -17.25 -3.60 0.93
C ARG A 111 -18.05 -4.02 2.17
N VAL A 112 -19.09 -4.81 2.00
CA VAL A 112 -19.91 -5.31 3.13
C VAL A 112 -19.03 -5.99 4.20
N THR A 113 -17.94 -6.68 3.82
CA THR A 113 -17.00 -7.33 4.75
C THR A 113 -15.92 -6.38 5.26
N TYR A 114 -15.66 -5.26 4.57
CA TYR A 114 -14.56 -4.34 4.89
C TYR A 114 -15.02 -2.88 4.93
N HIS A 115 -14.41 -2.10 5.80
CA HIS A 115 -14.48 -0.64 5.75
C HIS A 115 -13.08 -0.04 5.65
N THR A 116 -13.02 1.18 5.11
CA THR A 116 -11.76 1.90 4.93
C THR A 116 -11.68 3.06 5.92
N VAL A 117 -10.53 3.18 6.57
CA VAL A 117 -10.20 4.32 7.46
C VAL A 117 -9.06 5.09 6.82
N THR A 118 -9.20 6.41 6.72
CA THR A 118 -8.12 7.32 6.33
C THR A 118 -7.73 8.20 7.50
N GLN A 119 -6.42 8.38 7.70
CA GLN A 119 -5.84 9.21 8.75
C GLN A 119 -4.80 10.13 8.12
N THR A 120 -5.12 11.41 8.02
CA THR A 120 -4.31 12.42 7.32
C THR A 120 -3.60 13.32 8.32
N VAL A 121 -2.30 13.49 8.13
CA VAL A 121 -1.45 14.43 8.89
C VAL A 121 -0.83 15.41 7.91
N LEU A 122 -0.96 16.69 8.19
CA LEU A 122 -0.27 17.74 7.43
C LEU A 122 1.21 17.75 7.80
N VAL A 123 2.06 17.89 6.79
CA VAL A 123 3.51 17.90 6.94
C VAL A 123 4.14 19.05 6.15
N SER A 124 5.45 19.31 6.35
CA SER A 124 6.12 20.26 5.47
C SER A 124 6.33 19.68 4.05
N PRO A 125 6.51 20.53 3.02
CA PRO A 125 6.84 20.06 1.67
C PRO A 125 8.06 19.13 1.63
N GLU A 126 9.06 19.39 2.44
CA GLU A 126 10.31 18.60 2.52
C GLU A 126 10.03 17.20 3.07
N VAL A 127 9.19 17.10 4.11
CA VAL A 127 8.79 15.82 4.73
C VAL A 127 7.98 14.98 3.72
N ALA A 128 7.02 15.61 3.03
CA ALA A 128 6.24 14.91 1.99
C ALA A 128 7.13 14.43 0.83
N ALA A 129 8.07 15.27 0.37
CA ALA A 129 9.02 14.91 -0.68
C ALA A 129 9.93 13.75 -0.25
N GLN A 130 10.40 13.74 1.01
CA GLN A 130 11.20 12.64 1.55
C GLN A 130 10.40 11.34 1.60
N ALA A 131 9.15 11.37 2.09
CA ALA A 131 8.28 10.20 2.12
C ALA A 131 8.04 9.63 0.70
N LYS A 132 7.80 10.51 -0.30
CA LYS A 132 7.65 10.11 -1.70
C LYS A 132 8.92 9.46 -2.22
N ALA A 133 10.07 10.05 -1.99
CA ALA A 133 11.35 9.50 -2.45
C ALA A 133 11.64 8.13 -1.82
N LEU A 134 11.36 7.94 -0.53
CA LEU A 134 11.51 6.65 0.15
C LEU A 134 10.56 5.59 -0.39
N ALA A 135 9.30 5.95 -0.65
CA ALA A 135 8.33 5.04 -1.25
C ALA A 135 8.78 4.58 -2.66
N GLN A 136 9.23 5.51 -3.50
CA GLN A 136 9.73 5.21 -4.85
C GLN A 136 11.01 4.36 -4.83
N ALA A 137 11.84 4.49 -3.81
CA ALA A 137 13.09 3.72 -3.66
C ALA A 137 12.88 2.34 -3.01
N HIS A 138 11.70 2.08 -2.43
CA HIS A 138 11.45 0.86 -1.63
C HIS A 138 11.54 -0.42 -2.46
N GLY A 139 11.06 -0.39 -3.69
CA GLY A 139 10.95 -1.58 -4.54
C GLY A 139 9.64 -2.35 -4.31
N ALA A 140 9.41 -3.39 -5.12
CA ALA A 140 8.20 -4.21 -5.06
C ALA A 140 8.10 -4.99 -3.73
N VAL A 141 6.88 -5.10 -3.20
CA VAL A 141 6.62 -5.65 -1.87
C VAL A 141 5.98 -7.05 -1.96
N PRO A 142 6.52 -8.04 -1.27
CA PRO A 142 5.91 -9.37 -1.17
C PRO A 142 4.53 -9.30 -0.48
N LYS A 143 3.64 -10.25 -0.82
CA LYS A 143 2.31 -10.37 -0.19
C LYS A 143 2.39 -10.37 1.34
N ALA A 144 1.38 -9.79 1.98
CA ALA A 144 1.23 -9.65 3.43
C ALA A 144 2.28 -8.75 4.13
N GLN A 145 3.05 -7.95 3.38
CA GLN A 145 4.07 -7.05 3.94
C GLN A 145 3.68 -5.56 3.85
N CYS A 146 2.43 -5.23 3.61
CA CYS A 146 1.98 -3.85 3.47
C CYS A 146 2.37 -2.98 4.69
N ALA A 147 2.00 -3.40 5.90
CA ALA A 147 2.25 -2.62 7.10
C ALA A 147 3.76 -2.46 7.41
N VAL A 148 4.53 -3.53 7.30
CA VAL A 148 5.98 -3.46 7.59
C VAL A 148 6.72 -2.58 6.58
N SER A 149 6.29 -2.59 5.32
CA SER A 149 6.88 -1.73 4.27
C SER A 149 6.58 -0.26 4.51
N ILE A 150 5.34 0.08 4.86
CA ILE A 150 4.97 1.44 5.25
C ILE A 150 5.73 1.87 6.51
N GLY A 151 5.82 1.01 7.53
CA GLY A 151 6.57 1.30 8.74
C GLY A 151 8.05 1.65 8.47
N ARG A 152 8.71 0.90 7.57
CA ARG A 152 10.09 1.17 7.15
C ARG A 152 10.24 2.51 6.42
N ILE A 153 9.27 2.89 5.59
CA ILE A 153 9.27 4.20 4.95
C ILE A 153 9.14 5.30 6.01
N LEU A 154 8.17 5.16 6.90
CA LEU A 154 7.88 6.16 7.94
C LEU A 154 9.03 6.31 8.94
N ASP A 155 9.77 5.25 9.27
CA ASP A 155 10.98 5.30 10.11
C ASP A 155 12.05 6.28 9.55
N GLY A 156 12.09 6.44 8.23
CA GLY A 156 12.96 7.41 7.55
C GLY A 156 12.34 8.81 7.35
N VAL A 157 11.16 9.10 7.90
CA VAL A 157 10.43 10.35 7.68
C VAL A 157 10.40 11.17 8.98
N PRO A 158 10.89 12.43 8.99
CA PRO A 158 10.89 13.28 10.18
C PRO A 158 9.52 13.43 10.82
N GLY A 159 9.42 13.11 12.11
CA GLY A 159 8.18 13.11 12.90
C GLY A 159 7.41 11.80 12.89
N PHE A 160 7.89 10.77 12.16
CA PHE A 160 7.27 9.45 12.07
C PHE A 160 8.20 8.30 12.50
N GLU A 161 9.35 8.61 13.07
CA GLU A 161 10.41 7.64 13.43
C GLU A 161 9.95 6.59 14.45
N ALA A 162 8.89 6.87 15.20
CA ALA A 162 8.28 5.93 16.14
C ALA A 162 7.25 4.99 15.49
N ALA A 163 7.08 5.04 14.17
CA ALA A 163 6.14 4.18 13.46
C ALA A 163 6.46 2.70 13.69
N PRO A 164 5.46 1.86 13.99
CA PRO A 164 5.70 0.45 14.25
C PRO A 164 6.21 -0.27 12.99
N ASN A 165 7.33 -0.98 13.14
CA ASN A 165 7.93 -1.79 12.07
C ASN A 165 7.49 -3.25 12.20
N GLY A 166 6.21 -3.50 11.92
CA GLY A 166 5.59 -4.83 12.07
C GLY A 166 4.51 -5.10 11.02
N TYR A 167 3.94 -6.29 11.06
CA TYR A 167 2.98 -6.78 10.07
C TYR A 167 1.52 -6.37 10.35
N SER A 168 1.27 -5.49 11.33
CA SER A 168 -0.09 -5.14 11.74
C SER A 168 -0.55 -3.80 11.18
N PRO A 169 -1.51 -3.75 10.22
CA PRO A 169 -2.14 -2.51 9.79
C PRO A 169 -2.75 -1.71 10.96
N LYS A 170 -3.33 -2.38 11.94
CA LYS A 170 -3.90 -1.73 13.12
C LYS A 170 -2.87 -1.08 14.03
N ALA A 171 -1.65 -1.59 14.07
CA ALA A 171 -0.59 -0.94 14.84
C ALA A 171 -0.17 0.40 14.18
N LEU A 172 -0.07 0.45 12.86
CA LEU A 172 0.14 1.71 12.13
C LEU A 172 -1.03 2.68 12.34
N MET A 173 -2.27 2.17 12.27
CA MET A 173 -3.47 2.97 12.50
C MET A 173 -3.48 3.58 13.91
N ALA A 174 -3.15 2.80 14.94
CA ALA A 174 -3.05 3.29 16.31
C ALA A 174 -1.94 4.35 16.48
N PHE A 175 -0.79 4.16 15.82
CA PHE A 175 0.28 5.16 15.79
C PHE A 175 -0.19 6.48 15.16
N TYR A 176 -0.91 6.41 14.03
CA TYR A 176 -1.44 7.62 13.39
C TYR A 176 -2.48 8.34 14.25
N ASP A 177 -3.31 7.61 15.03
CA ASP A 177 -4.30 8.22 15.93
C ASP A 177 -3.65 9.09 17.02
N GLU A 178 -2.38 8.85 17.36
CA GLU A 178 -1.63 9.64 18.34
C GLU A 178 -0.86 10.83 17.74
N LEU A 179 -0.82 10.97 16.40
CA LEU A 179 -0.10 12.06 15.75
C LEU A 179 -0.84 13.40 15.91
N PRO A 180 -0.11 14.50 16.18
CA PRO A 180 -0.72 15.82 16.31
C PRO A 180 -1.48 16.25 15.05
N GLY A 181 -2.71 16.71 15.22
CA GLY A 181 -3.52 17.25 14.13
C GLY A 181 -4.02 16.22 13.11
N VAL A 182 -3.97 14.94 13.45
CA VAL A 182 -4.52 13.90 12.59
C VAL A 182 -6.01 14.12 12.33
N VAL A 183 -6.41 14.02 11.07
CA VAL A 183 -7.82 14.05 10.64
C VAL A 183 -8.19 12.63 10.20
N ARG A 184 -9.19 12.05 10.86
CA ARG A 184 -9.66 10.69 10.62
C ARG A 184 -11.01 10.70 9.94
N ASN A 185 -11.15 9.90 8.88
CA ASN A 185 -12.42 9.59 8.24
C ASN A 185 -12.61 8.08 8.16
N GLU A 186 -13.86 7.64 8.07
CA GLU A 186 -14.24 6.24 7.93
C GLU A 186 -15.29 6.11 6.82
N PHE A 187 -15.07 5.17 5.92
CA PHE A 187 -15.92 4.90 4.76
C PHE A 187 -16.52 3.50 4.90
N ARG A 188 -17.83 3.42 4.80
CA ARG A 188 -18.60 2.17 4.85
C ARG A 188 -19.61 2.14 3.72
N ASP A 189 -19.78 0.98 3.13
CA ASP A 189 -20.87 0.70 2.19
C ASP A 189 -21.44 -0.70 2.42
N PHE A 190 -22.35 -1.09 1.56
CA PHE A 190 -23.00 -2.40 1.58
C PHE A 190 -22.80 -3.16 0.27
N ASP A 191 -21.85 -2.74 -0.54
CA ASP A 191 -21.54 -3.36 -1.81
C ASP A 191 -20.94 -4.76 -1.61
N SER A 192 -21.15 -5.61 -2.63
CA SER A 192 -20.66 -6.99 -2.61
C SER A 192 -19.15 -7.06 -2.43
N ASP A 193 -18.67 -8.11 -1.74
CA ASP A 193 -17.24 -8.42 -1.64
C ASP A 193 -16.59 -8.74 -2.99
N ASP A 194 -17.38 -9.09 -4.01
CA ASP A 194 -16.91 -9.21 -5.38
C ASP A 194 -16.73 -7.83 -6.01
N ASN A 195 -15.52 -7.31 -5.93
CA ASN A 195 -15.11 -6.03 -6.51
C ASN A 195 -14.53 -6.14 -7.93
N SER A 196 -14.66 -7.32 -8.58
CA SER A 196 -14.19 -7.55 -9.96
C SER A 196 -14.85 -6.59 -10.97
N GLY A 197 -16.13 -6.27 -10.76
CA GLY A 197 -16.85 -5.28 -11.56
C GLY A 197 -16.33 -3.86 -11.42
N VAL A 198 -15.85 -3.50 -10.24
CA VAL A 198 -15.26 -2.17 -9.97
C VAL A 198 -13.95 -2.02 -10.75
N ILE A 199 -13.07 -2.99 -10.68
CA ILE A 199 -11.82 -3.01 -11.45
C ILE A 199 -12.05 -3.11 -12.96
N ALA A 200 -13.09 -3.82 -13.39
CA ALA A 200 -13.40 -3.98 -14.82
C ALA A 200 -13.96 -2.71 -15.47
N ALA A 201 -14.55 -1.81 -14.70
CA ALA A 201 -15.15 -0.56 -15.17
C ALA A 201 -14.65 0.67 -14.40
N PRO A 202 -13.33 0.92 -14.39
CA PRO A 202 -12.77 2.06 -13.68
C PRO A 202 -13.24 3.39 -14.30
N PRO A 203 -13.24 4.49 -13.55
CA PRO A 203 -13.60 5.79 -14.07
C PRO A 203 -12.67 6.19 -15.23
N VAL A 204 -13.24 6.77 -16.29
CA VAL A 204 -12.44 7.29 -17.41
C VAL A 204 -11.77 8.59 -16.95
N LEU A 205 -10.44 8.60 -16.98
CA LEU A 205 -9.65 9.77 -16.61
C LEU A 205 -9.40 10.64 -17.85
N GLY A 206 -9.69 11.93 -17.72
CA GLY A 206 -9.35 12.93 -18.74
C GLY A 206 -7.88 13.35 -18.62
N LEU A 207 -6.94 12.43 -18.86
CA LEU A 207 -5.49 12.65 -18.81
C LEU A 207 -4.96 13.31 -20.09
#